data_b2c33de9d6f68c7e8c0e49b219697522
#
_entry.id   b2c33de9d6f68c7e8c0e49b219697522
#
_cell.length_a   1.000
_cell.length_b   1.000
_cell.length_c   1.000
_cell.angle_alpha   90.00
_cell.angle_beta   90.00
_cell.angle_gamma   90.00
#
_symmetry.space_group_name_H-M   'P 1'
#
loop_
_entity.id
_entity.type
_entity.pdbx_description
1 polymer ?
#
loop_
_entity_poly.entity_id
_entity_poly.type
_entity_poly.pdbx_seq_one_letter_code
_entity_poly.pdbx_strand_id
1 'polypeptide(L)'
;MRSLLACGVLLLLMTAPALAADCNLTAPDAASAGADCARAWMDQNLRLNDIVTIGTHNSYKEAIPDKIMALIRMGARKSADGLDYSHIPLTDQLNDGARAIEIDVVYDPNGGLYAHPAGAAMVGLTLPAVFADTMAKPGFKVLHVQDIDYRSVCPTLVACLQELKAWSAAHPDHIPILVTMNAKDDEIPFPGSVTPLKFDTAAFDALDAEILSVFPRDQIVTPDVVQGDFPTLKDAVLQRGWPTLGATRGKFLFALDEEGDKIKAYQGGRKSLEGRVMFVNAPEDSPAAAYLTLNEALTDTAHITHDVELGYLVRTRADADTVEARDNNTARRDKALASGAQYVSTDYMQPDDRFGPYQARMPKGFVAACNPKRHPERCAGLPVEAEP
;
A
#
# COMPACT_ATOMS: atom_id res chain seq x y z
N MET A 1 53.49 19.35 58.96
CA MET A 1 53.18 18.59 57.72
C MET A 1 51.84 19.09 57.19
N ARG A 2 51.86 19.91 56.16
CA ARG A 2 50.66 20.45 55.52
C ARG A 2 50.54 19.77 54.15
N SER A 3 49.49 18.95 53.99
CA SER A 3 49.13 18.31 52.69
C SER A 3 48.35 19.31 51.84
N LEU A 4 48.87 19.60 50.65
CA LEU A 4 48.17 20.34 49.58
C LEU A 4 47.36 19.34 48.77
N LEU A 5 46.02 19.48 48.77
CA LEU A 5 45.14 18.83 47.80
C LEU A 5 45.14 19.67 46.52
N ALA A 6 45.61 19.09 45.45
CA ALA A 6 45.46 19.63 44.10
C ALA A 6 44.10 19.25 43.55
N CYS A 7 43.22 20.24 43.32
CA CYS A 7 41.92 20.07 42.68
C CYS A 7 42.12 20.17 41.18
N GLY A 8 42.06 19.02 40.46
CA GLY A 8 42.12 18.98 39.00
C GLY A 8 40.76 19.37 38.39
N VAL A 9 40.71 20.49 37.73
CA VAL A 9 39.54 20.93 36.92
C VAL A 9 39.56 20.17 35.61
N LEU A 10 38.60 19.23 35.46
CA LEU A 10 38.35 18.53 34.19
C LEU A 10 37.56 19.48 33.28
N LEU A 11 38.19 20.08 32.27
CA LEU A 11 37.51 20.81 31.20
C LEU A 11 36.81 19.80 30.29
N LEU A 12 35.49 19.66 30.44
CA LEU A 12 34.63 19.05 29.42
C LEU A 12 34.60 19.99 28.20
N LEU A 13 35.31 19.64 27.15
CA LEU A 13 35.13 20.18 25.81
C LEU A 13 33.77 19.75 25.30
N MET A 14 32.76 20.61 25.47
CA MET A 14 31.49 20.48 24.72
C MET A 14 31.79 20.77 23.24
N THR A 15 31.88 19.71 22.44
CA THR A 15 31.82 19.86 20.98
C THR A 15 30.43 20.35 20.65
N ALA A 16 30.31 21.62 20.29
CA ALA A 16 29.09 22.14 19.69
C ALA A 16 28.77 21.28 18.45
N PRO A 17 27.51 20.88 18.20
CA PRO A 17 27.16 20.24 16.97
C PRO A 17 27.54 21.22 15.83
N ALA A 18 28.31 20.72 14.86
CA ALA A 18 28.57 21.48 13.64
C ALA A 18 27.20 21.88 13.08
N LEU A 19 26.97 23.17 12.89
CA LEU A 19 25.82 23.69 12.18
C LEU A 19 25.78 22.92 10.87
N ALA A 20 24.69 22.15 10.64
CA ALA A 20 24.47 21.49 9.36
C ALA A 20 24.58 22.58 8.29
N ALA A 21 25.51 22.43 7.36
CA ALA A 21 25.61 23.30 6.20
C ALA A 21 24.19 23.38 5.61
N ASP A 22 23.77 24.62 5.21
CA ASP A 22 22.44 24.85 4.64
C ASP A 22 22.22 23.86 3.47
N CYS A 23 21.56 22.74 3.77
CA CYS A 23 21.29 21.72 2.79
C CYS A 23 20.21 22.22 1.84
N ASN A 24 20.55 22.34 0.56
CA ASN A 24 19.61 22.79 -0.48
C ASN A 24 19.79 21.95 -1.75
N LEU A 25 18.87 21.03 -1.99
CA LEU A 25 18.92 20.17 -3.19
C LEU A 25 18.54 20.88 -4.50
N THR A 26 18.18 22.15 -4.46
CA THR A 26 18.02 22.97 -5.67
C THR A 26 19.28 23.76 -6.05
N ALA A 27 20.33 23.67 -5.24
CA ALA A 27 21.63 24.30 -5.54
C ALA A 27 22.40 23.54 -6.65
N PRO A 28 23.31 24.19 -7.39
CA PRO A 28 24.04 23.55 -8.50
C PRO A 28 24.88 22.33 -8.12
N ASP A 29 25.32 22.24 -6.87
CA ASP A 29 26.13 21.16 -6.31
C ASP A 29 25.31 20.11 -5.54
N ALA A 30 24.00 20.18 -5.61
CA ALA A 30 23.06 19.32 -4.88
C ALA A 30 23.31 17.81 -5.08
N ALA A 31 23.76 17.38 -6.25
CA ALA A 31 24.05 15.97 -6.54
C ALA A 31 25.17 15.39 -5.67
N SER A 32 25.99 16.24 -5.02
CA SER A 32 27.05 15.83 -4.09
C SER A 32 26.61 15.86 -2.62
N ALA A 33 25.34 16.16 -2.34
CA ALA A 33 24.81 16.19 -0.99
C ALA A 33 24.90 14.82 -0.33
N GLY A 34 25.35 14.77 0.92
CA GLY A 34 25.32 13.54 1.71
C GLY A 34 23.89 13.07 1.98
N ALA A 35 23.70 11.77 2.21
CA ALA A 35 22.38 11.15 2.40
C ALA A 35 21.55 11.84 3.50
N ASP A 36 22.15 12.15 4.66
CA ASP A 36 21.46 12.81 5.78
C ASP A 36 20.99 14.22 5.41
N CYS A 37 21.81 14.98 4.68
CA CYS A 37 21.46 16.30 4.16
C CYS A 37 20.29 16.18 3.18
N ALA A 38 20.41 15.29 2.18
CA ALA A 38 19.38 15.06 1.18
C ALA A 38 18.04 14.70 1.84
N ARG A 39 18.07 13.76 2.79
CA ARG A 39 16.90 13.34 3.54
C ARG A 39 16.27 14.48 4.33
N ALA A 40 17.05 15.21 5.13
CA ALA A 40 16.54 16.31 5.95
C ALA A 40 15.88 17.41 5.09
N TRP A 41 16.46 17.68 3.92
CA TRP A 41 15.89 18.64 2.98
C TRP A 41 14.60 18.12 2.33
N MET A 42 14.57 16.86 1.86
CA MET A 42 13.38 16.24 1.28
C MET A 42 12.23 16.17 2.28
N ASP A 43 12.51 15.81 3.54
CA ASP A 43 11.51 15.73 4.61
C ASP A 43 10.81 17.06 4.89
N GLN A 44 11.47 18.18 4.68
CA GLN A 44 10.93 19.53 4.85
C GLN A 44 10.25 20.07 3.59
N ASN A 45 10.77 19.74 2.40
CA ASN A 45 10.41 20.38 1.14
C ASN A 45 9.55 19.54 0.21
N LEU A 46 9.44 18.22 0.44
CA LEU A 46 8.50 17.35 -0.28
C LEU A 46 7.24 17.12 0.55
N ARG A 47 6.14 16.92 -0.14
CA ARG A 47 4.89 16.41 0.43
C ARG A 47 4.76 14.92 0.11
N LEU A 48 3.87 14.24 0.81
CA LEU A 48 3.57 12.82 0.61
C LEU A 48 3.27 12.49 -0.87
N ASN A 49 2.59 13.36 -1.59
CA ASN A 49 2.23 13.15 -2.99
C ASN A 49 3.29 13.65 -3.99
N ASP A 50 4.46 14.10 -3.54
CA ASP A 50 5.58 14.48 -4.41
C ASP A 50 6.56 13.31 -4.67
N ILE A 51 6.18 12.09 -4.32
CA ILE A 51 6.97 10.88 -4.52
C ILE A 51 6.31 9.92 -5.52
N VAL A 52 7.09 8.99 -6.03
CA VAL A 52 6.62 7.79 -6.77
C VAL A 52 7.32 6.56 -6.22
N THR A 53 6.57 5.47 -6.07
CA THR A 53 7.06 4.18 -5.59
C THR A 53 6.28 3.03 -6.20
N ILE A 54 6.77 1.82 -5.99
CA ILE A 54 6.12 0.57 -6.40
C ILE A 54 5.58 -0.19 -5.19
N GLY A 55 4.57 -1.00 -5.43
CA GLY A 55 4.06 -2.00 -4.50
C GLY A 55 3.41 -3.16 -5.21
N THR A 56 2.76 -4.02 -4.48
CA THR A 56 2.14 -5.22 -5.01
C THR A 56 0.61 -5.10 -5.04
N HIS A 57 0.00 -5.79 -6.01
CA HIS A 57 -1.43 -6.02 -6.10
C HIS A 57 -1.75 -7.38 -5.47
N ASN A 58 -2.83 -7.50 -4.71
CA ASN A 58 -3.16 -8.73 -3.96
C ASN A 58 -1.96 -9.30 -3.18
N SER A 59 -1.31 -8.45 -2.41
CA SER A 59 0.00 -8.70 -1.78
C SER A 59 0.05 -9.94 -0.89
N TYR A 60 -1.08 -10.36 -0.37
CA TYR A 60 -1.28 -11.53 0.52
C TYR A 60 -1.35 -12.85 -0.24
N LYS A 61 -1.54 -12.83 -1.57
CA LYS A 61 -1.95 -13.99 -2.37
C LYS A 61 -0.86 -15.05 -2.48
N GLU A 62 -1.17 -16.28 -2.04
CA GLU A 62 -0.40 -17.48 -2.35
C GLU A 62 -0.93 -18.17 -3.62
N ALA A 63 -0.10 -19.02 -4.24
CA ALA A 63 -0.49 -19.77 -5.42
C ALA A 63 -1.72 -20.66 -5.15
N ILE A 64 -2.67 -20.67 -6.09
CA ILE A 64 -3.81 -21.59 -6.06
C ILE A 64 -3.27 -23.03 -6.18
N PRO A 65 -3.75 -24.00 -5.37
CA PRO A 65 -3.34 -25.39 -5.50
C PRO A 65 -3.59 -25.94 -6.92
N ASP A 66 -2.62 -26.67 -7.47
CA ASP A 66 -2.64 -27.14 -8.87
C ASP A 66 -3.94 -27.85 -9.27
N LYS A 67 -4.51 -28.67 -8.36
CA LYS A 67 -5.77 -29.39 -8.63
C LYS A 67 -6.96 -28.42 -8.77
N ILE A 68 -6.99 -27.35 -7.96
CA ILE A 68 -8.03 -26.32 -8.05
C ILE A 68 -7.80 -25.48 -9.29
N MET A 69 -6.55 -25.09 -9.57
CA MET A 69 -6.20 -24.35 -10.79
C MET A 69 -6.59 -25.14 -12.06
N ALA A 70 -6.37 -26.44 -12.08
CA ALA A 70 -6.81 -27.31 -13.19
C ALA A 70 -8.34 -27.32 -13.33
N LEU A 71 -9.07 -27.34 -12.21
CA LEU A 71 -10.55 -27.27 -12.22
C LEU A 71 -11.04 -25.92 -12.80
N ILE A 72 -10.44 -24.81 -12.39
CA ILE A 72 -10.77 -23.46 -12.91
C ILE A 72 -10.49 -23.40 -14.41
N ARG A 73 -9.34 -23.94 -14.87
CA ARG A 73 -8.96 -23.96 -16.29
C ARG A 73 -9.93 -24.75 -17.17
N MET A 74 -10.54 -25.79 -16.65
CA MET A 74 -11.58 -26.55 -17.40
C MET A 74 -12.85 -25.72 -17.66
N GLY A 75 -13.23 -24.86 -16.71
CA GLY A 75 -14.45 -24.04 -16.81
C GLY A 75 -14.21 -22.63 -17.35
N ALA A 76 -13.06 -22.01 -17.03
CA ALA A 76 -12.79 -20.61 -17.29
C ALA A 76 -11.28 -20.35 -17.48
N ARG A 77 -10.72 -20.80 -18.63
CA ARG A 77 -9.28 -20.74 -18.91
C ARG A 77 -8.69 -19.34 -18.76
N LYS A 78 -9.35 -18.31 -19.30
CA LYS A 78 -8.86 -16.92 -19.19
C LYS A 78 -8.76 -16.46 -17.74
N SER A 79 -9.78 -16.77 -16.94
CA SER A 79 -9.75 -16.46 -15.49
C SER A 79 -8.64 -17.21 -14.77
N ALA A 80 -8.44 -18.51 -15.10
CA ALA A 80 -7.34 -19.28 -14.52
C ALA A 80 -5.97 -18.70 -14.85
N ASP A 81 -5.77 -18.23 -16.09
CA ASP A 81 -4.52 -17.61 -16.51
C ASP A 81 -4.30 -16.27 -15.76
N GLY A 82 -5.35 -15.46 -15.57
CA GLY A 82 -5.27 -14.21 -14.82
C GLY A 82 -5.02 -14.40 -13.31
N LEU A 83 -5.43 -15.54 -12.75
CA LEU A 83 -5.24 -15.89 -11.34
C LEU A 83 -3.89 -16.57 -11.04
N ASP A 84 -3.09 -16.90 -12.08
CA ASP A 84 -1.90 -17.75 -11.97
C ASP A 84 -0.64 -16.95 -11.59
N TYR A 85 -0.69 -16.26 -10.45
CA TYR A 85 0.44 -15.57 -9.81
C TYR A 85 0.39 -15.72 -8.29
N SER A 86 1.48 -15.38 -7.63
CA SER A 86 1.57 -15.40 -6.16
C SER A 86 2.67 -14.47 -5.67
N HIS A 87 2.62 -14.15 -4.37
CA HIS A 87 3.59 -13.29 -3.71
C HIS A 87 4.34 -14.03 -2.59
N ILE A 88 5.52 -13.51 -2.28
CA ILE A 88 6.29 -13.84 -1.08
C ILE A 88 5.65 -13.17 0.16
N PRO A 89 6.01 -13.53 1.41
CA PRO A 89 5.51 -12.88 2.62
C PRO A 89 5.60 -11.34 2.57
N LEU A 90 4.69 -10.64 3.25
CA LEU A 90 4.64 -9.17 3.23
C LEU A 90 5.95 -8.52 3.68
N THR A 91 6.59 -9.07 4.73
CA THR A 91 7.91 -8.63 5.20
C THR A 91 8.96 -8.67 4.09
N ASP A 92 8.98 -9.74 3.29
CA ASP A 92 9.94 -9.89 2.20
C ASP A 92 9.65 -8.93 1.04
N GLN A 93 8.35 -8.68 0.75
CA GLN A 93 7.96 -7.67 -0.25
C GLN A 93 8.40 -6.26 0.17
N LEU A 94 8.25 -5.91 1.46
CA LEU A 94 8.70 -4.62 1.98
C LEU A 94 10.23 -4.48 1.96
N ASN A 95 10.96 -5.57 2.26
CA ASN A 95 12.42 -5.64 2.13
C ASN A 95 12.86 -5.47 0.67
N ASP A 96 12.07 -5.99 -0.27
CA ASP A 96 12.27 -5.82 -1.72
C ASP A 96 11.89 -4.41 -2.23
N GLY A 97 11.44 -3.52 -1.34
CA GLY A 97 11.13 -2.13 -1.68
C GLY A 97 9.66 -1.84 -1.97
N ALA A 98 8.72 -2.77 -1.73
CA ALA A 98 7.30 -2.47 -1.82
C ALA A 98 6.89 -1.38 -0.81
N ARG A 99 6.13 -0.38 -1.26
CA ARG A 99 5.55 0.67 -0.41
C ARG A 99 4.06 0.89 -0.69
N ALA A 100 3.46 0.01 -1.49
CA ALA A 100 2.02 -0.18 -1.57
C ALA A 100 1.70 -1.66 -1.40
N ILE A 101 0.74 -1.96 -0.55
CA ILE A 101 0.25 -3.29 -0.21
C ILE A 101 -1.25 -3.30 -0.45
N GLU A 102 -1.76 -4.33 -1.11
CA GLU A 102 -3.19 -4.50 -1.33
C GLU A 102 -3.70 -5.74 -0.61
N ILE A 103 -4.79 -5.58 0.14
CA ILE A 103 -5.39 -6.63 0.98
C ILE A 103 -6.89 -6.71 0.68
N ASP A 104 -7.32 -7.85 0.14
CA ASP A 104 -8.75 -8.16 -0.01
C ASP A 104 -9.28 -8.75 1.29
N VAL A 105 -10.39 -8.22 1.75
CA VAL A 105 -11.02 -8.64 3.00
C VAL A 105 -12.43 -9.17 2.78
N VAL A 106 -12.78 -10.24 3.48
CA VAL A 106 -14.15 -10.76 3.58
C VAL A 106 -14.61 -10.65 5.03
N TYR A 107 -15.88 -10.26 5.23
CA TYR A 107 -16.45 -10.06 6.56
C TYR A 107 -16.87 -11.38 7.19
N ASP A 108 -16.34 -11.70 8.37
CA ASP A 108 -16.64 -12.94 9.09
C ASP A 108 -16.70 -12.69 10.62
N PRO A 109 -17.70 -11.90 11.09
CA PRO A 109 -17.75 -11.43 12.47
C PRO A 109 -17.89 -12.54 13.50
N ASN A 110 -18.40 -13.71 13.10
CA ASN A 110 -18.58 -14.86 13.98
C ASN A 110 -17.46 -15.90 13.85
N GLY A 111 -16.66 -15.83 12.79
CA GLY A 111 -15.66 -16.82 12.43
C GLY A 111 -16.26 -18.08 11.80
N GLY A 112 -15.43 -18.80 11.05
CA GLY A 112 -15.76 -20.12 10.49
C GLY A 112 -16.43 -20.11 9.12
N LEU A 113 -16.89 -18.96 8.62
CA LEU A 113 -17.59 -18.89 7.33
C LEU A 113 -16.72 -19.42 6.17
N TYR A 114 -15.41 -19.17 6.23
CA TYR A 114 -14.45 -19.55 5.19
C TYR A 114 -13.53 -20.72 5.60
N ALA A 115 -13.88 -21.48 6.65
CA ALA A 115 -13.04 -22.56 7.18
C ALA A 115 -12.98 -23.82 6.30
N HIS A 116 -13.95 -23.99 5.39
CA HIS A 116 -14.11 -25.20 4.57
C HIS A 116 -14.29 -24.88 3.09
N PRO A 117 -13.23 -24.43 2.38
CA PRO A 117 -13.33 -24.05 0.97
C PRO A 117 -13.88 -25.19 0.09
N ALA A 118 -14.96 -24.92 -0.64
CA ALA A 118 -15.63 -25.89 -1.49
C ALA A 118 -14.71 -26.44 -2.59
N GLY A 119 -13.83 -25.61 -3.17
CA GLY A 119 -12.84 -26.04 -4.15
C GLY A 119 -11.86 -27.08 -3.60
N ALA A 120 -11.42 -26.94 -2.35
CA ALA A 120 -10.56 -27.93 -1.71
C ALA A 120 -11.29 -29.27 -1.54
N ALA A 121 -12.53 -29.23 -1.05
CA ALA A 121 -13.36 -30.43 -0.88
C ALA A 121 -13.60 -31.14 -2.22
N MET A 122 -13.90 -30.36 -3.27
CA MET A 122 -14.22 -30.89 -4.61
C MET A 122 -13.05 -31.66 -5.26
N VAL A 123 -11.82 -31.26 -4.98
CA VAL A 123 -10.61 -31.95 -5.51
C VAL A 123 -9.97 -32.91 -4.50
N GLY A 124 -10.63 -33.16 -3.36
CA GLY A 124 -10.14 -34.04 -2.31
C GLY A 124 -8.85 -33.53 -1.65
N LEU A 125 -8.69 -32.23 -1.50
CA LEU A 125 -7.53 -31.63 -0.83
C LEU A 125 -7.78 -31.57 0.67
N THR A 126 -6.88 -32.17 1.45
CA THR A 126 -6.88 -32.04 2.91
C THR A 126 -6.15 -30.77 3.32
N LEU A 127 -6.83 -29.87 4.03
CA LEU A 127 -6.24 -28.66 4.56
C LEU A 127 -5.54 -28.93 5.91
N PRO A 128 -4.46 -28.21 6.22
CA PRO A 128 -3.85 -28.27 7.55
C PRO A 128 -4.83 -27.87 8.65
N ALA A 129 -4.80 -28.51 9.81
CA ALA A 129 -5.67 -28.17 10.93
C ALA A 129 -5.56 -26.69 11.32
N VAL A 130 -4.34 -26.13 11.29
CA VAL A 130 -4.09 -24.71 11.57
C VAL A 130 -4.89 -23.75 10.66
N PHE A 131 -5.21 -24.17 9.43
CA PHE A 131 -6.04 -23.36 8.53
C PHE A 131 -7.46 -23.22 9.09
N ALA A 132 -8.11 -24.36 9.41
CA ALA A 132 -9.46 -24.35 9.98
C ALA A 132 -9.52 -23.60 11.31
N ASP A 133 -8.53 -23.82 12.19
CA ASP A 133 -8.43 -23.13 13.49
C ASP A 133 -8.26 -21.60 13.34
N THR A 134 -7.53 -21.17 12.31
CA THR A 134 -7.34 -19.74 12.00
C THR A 134 -8.63 -19.14 11.45
N MET A 135 -9.26 -19.82 10.47
CA MET A 135 -10.50 -19.35 9.86
C MET A 135 -11.71 -19.41 10.81
N ALA A 136 -11.66 -20.22 11.87
CA ALA A 136 -12.70 -20.28 12.90
C ALA A 136 -12.73 -19.04 13.81
N LYS A 137 -11.68 -18.22 13.82
CA LYS A 137 -11.64 -17.01 14.67
C LYS A 137 -12.53 -15.91 14.08
N PRO A 138 -13.28 -15.15 14.91
CA PRO A 138 -13.98 -13.95 14.46
C PRO A 138 -13.04 -12.91 13.84
N GLY A 139 -13.57 -12.04 12.96
CA GLY A 139 -12.83 -10.93 12.33
C GLY A 139 -12.65 -11.13 10.84
N PHE A 140 -12.09 -10.12 10.17
CA PHE A 140 -11.90 -10.15 8.73
C PHE A 140 -10.88 -11.22 8.31
N LYS A 141 -11.23 -11.99 7.26
CA LYS A 141 -10.31 -12.91 6.61
C LYS A 141 -9.74 -12.27 5.36
N VAL A 142 -8.56 -12.72 5.00
CA VAL A 142 -7.81 -12.21 3.84
C VAL A 142 -7.68 -13.32 2.81
N LEU A 143 -8.40 -13.16 1.71
CA LEU A 143 -8.43 -14.08 0.59
C LEU A 143 -8.95 -13.38 -0.67
N HIS A 144 -8.55 -13.86 -1.85
CA HIS A 144 -8.90 -13.25 -3.12
C HIS A 144 -10.29 -13.64 -3.62
N VAL A 145 -10.53 -14.95 -3.78
CA VAL A 145 -11.83 -15.48 -4.21
C VAL A 145 -12.19 -16.65 -3.28
N GLN A 146 -13.31 -16.52 -2.58
CA GLN A 146 -13.78 -17.57 -1.67
C GLN A 146 -13.81 -18.92 -2.39
N ASP A 147 -13.50 -19.98 -1.65
CA ASP A 147 -13.54 -21.37 -2.08
C ASP A 147 -12.49 -21.82 -3.10
N ILE A 148 -11.99 -20.97 -3.96
CA ILE A 148 -11.08 -21.34 -5.06
C ILE A 148 -9.71 -20.67 -4.99
N ASP A 149 -9.61 -19.44 -4.52
CA ASP A 149 -8.37 -18.69 -4.35
C ASP A 149 -8.29 -18.11 -2.91
N TYR A 150 -8.30 -19.03 -1.95
CA TYR A 150 -8.46 -18.76 -0.52
C TYR A 150 -7.13 -18.71 0.25
N ARG A 151 -6.01 -19.03 -0.41
CA ARG A 151 -4.71 -19.07 0.26
C ARG A 151 -4.11 -17.67 0.40
N SER A 152 -3.55 -17.44 1.57
CA SER A 152 -2.98 -16.15 1.94
C SER A 152 -1.75 -16.34 2.83
N VAL A 153 -0.70 -15.54 2.64
CA VAL A 153 0.47 -15.50 3.53
C VAL A 153 0.09 -14.98 4.93
N CYS A 154 -1.02 -14.25 5.04
CA CYS A 154 -1.57 -13.75 6.31
C CYS A 154 -3.12 -13.88 6.30
N PRO A 155 -3.70 -15.05 6.67
CA PRO A 155 -5.12 -15.38 6.45
C PRO A 155 -6.14 -14.54 7.23
N THR A 156 -5.71 -13.66 8.15
CA THR A 156 -6.57 -12.71 8.87
C THR A 156 -6.03 -11.30 8.72
N LEU A 157 -6.92 -10.30 8.68
CA LEU A 157 -6.50 -8.90 8.56
C LEU A 157 -5.56 -8.49 9.70
N VAL A 158 -5.87 -8.88 10.94
CA VAL A 158 -5.00 -8.59 12.10
C VAL A 158 -3.59 -9.15 11.90
N ALA A 159 -3.45 -10.37 11.35
CA ALA A 159 -2.13 -10.96 11.09
C ALA A 159 -1.33 -10.16 10.06
N CYS A 160 -1.98 -9.78 8.93
CA CYS A 160 -1.34 -8.93 7.92
C CYS A 160 -0.89 -7.58 8.52
N LEU A 161 -1.79 -6.91 9.25
CA LEU A 161 -1.50 -5.61 9.85
C LEU A 161 -0.39 -5.68 10.92
N GLN A 162 -0.35 -6.76 11.70
CA GLN A 162 0.72 -6.99 12.69
C GLN A 162 2.08 -7.21 12.02
N GLU A 163 2.13 -7.93 10.92
CA GLU A 163 3.36 -8.13 10.13
C GLU A 163 3.86 -6.80 9.57
N LEU A 164 2.99 -6.00 8.94
CA LEU A 164 3.32 -4.67 8.44
C LEU A 164 3.85 -3.75 9.56
N LYS A 165 3.18 -3.75 10.71
CA LYS A 165 3.57 -2.95 11.87
C LYS A 165 4.92 -3.37 12.43
N ALA A 166 5.18 -4.66 12.53
CA ALA A 166 6.46 -5.19 13.02
C ALA A 166 7.62 -4.77 12.10
N TRP A 167 7.43 -4.87 10.78
CA TRP A 167 8.41 -4.41 9.81
C TRP A 167 8.65 -2.89 9.93
N SER A 168 7.61 -2.09 9.99
CA SER A 168 7.69 -0.63 10.14
C SER A 168 8.44 -0.21 11.40
N ALA A 169 8.21 -0.90 12.52
CA ALA A 169 8.93 -0.62 13.76
C ALA A 169 10.44 -0.88 13.66
N ALA A 170 10.86 -1.81 12.81
CA ALA A 170 12.26 -2.08 12.52
C ALA A 170 12.87 -1.09 11.50
N HIS A 171 12.03 -0.40 10.72
CA HIS A 171 12.43 0.51 9.63
C HIS A 171 11.72 1.89 9.78
N PRO A 172 11.90 2.63 10.89
CA PRO A 172 11.06 3.79 11.24
C PRO A 172 11.14 4.95 10.25
N ASP A 173 12.08 4.90 9.35
CA ASP A 173 12.40 5.96 8.39
C ASP A 173 11.80 5.75 7.00
N HIS A 174 11.04 4.67 6.80
CA HIS A 174 10.40 4.38 5.51
C HIS A 174 9.45 5.50 5.08
N ILE A 175 9.26 5.68 3.76
CA ILE A 175 8.19 6.54 3.25
C ILE A 175 6.83 5.96 3.65
N PRO A 176 5.74 6.76 3.62
CA PRO A 176 4.41 6.25 3.94
C PRO A 176 4.03 5.03 3.09
N ILE A 177 3.61 3.95 3.76
CA ILE A 177 3.12 2.74 3.08
C ILE A 177 1.63 2.89 2.85
N LEU A 178 1.20 2.79 1.59
CA LEU A 178 -0.20 2.71 1.23
C LEU A 178 -0.69 1.26 1.42
N VAL A 179 -1.80 1.08 2.13
CA VAL A 179 -2.52 -0.19 2.21
C VAL A 179 -3.90 0.01 1.59
N THR A 180 -4.10 -0.55 0.40
CA THR A 180 -5.40 -0.57 -0.25
C THR A 180 -6.21 -1.78 0.22
N MET A 181 -7.49 -1.55 0.44
CA MET A 181 -8.44 -2.57 0.90
C MET A 181 -9.53 -2.78 -0.15
N ASN A 182 -9.78 -4.03 -0.56
CA ASN A 182 -10.96 -4.42 -1.32
C ASN A 182 -11.92 -5.19 -0.43
N ALA A 183 -13.16 -4.74 -0.37
CA ALA A 183 -14.22 -5.35 0.43
C ALA A 183 -14.98 -6.39 -0.40
N LYS A 184 -14.54 -7.66 -0.33
CA LYS A 184 -15.07 -8.75 -1.15
C LYS A 184 -16.37 -9.30 -0.58
N ASP A 185 -17.46 -9.10 -1.32
CA ASP A 185 -18.78 -9.57 -0.91
C ASP A 185 -19.66 -10.08 -2.08
N ASP A 186 -19.02 -10.37 -3.21
CA ASP A 186 -19.68 -10.94 -4.39
C ASP A 186 -19.78 -12.45 -4.30
N GLU A 187 -20.94 -12.99 -4.70
CA GLU A 187 -21.12 -14.41 -4.89
C GLU A 187 -20.41 -14.89 -6.16
N ILE A 188 -19.85 -16.08 -6.13
CA ILE A 188 -19.26 -16.72 -7.32
C ILE A 188 -20.13 -17.88 -7.80
N PRO A 189 -20.24 -18.12 -9.11
CA PRO A 189 -21.02 -19.22 -9.67
C PRO A 189 -20.28 -20.56 -9.53
N PHE A 190 -19.94 -20.93 -8.29
CA PHE A 190 -19.20 -22.16 -7.99
C PHE A 190 -20.04 -23.04 -7.05
N PRO A 191 -20.29 -24.33 -7.38
CA PRO A 191 -21.14 -25.20 -6.58
C PRO A 191 -20.65 -25.34 -5.13
N GLY A 192 -21.52 -25.07 -4.18
CA GLY A 192 -21.21 -25.14 -2.75
C GLY A 192 -20.41 -23.97 -2.21
N SER A 193 -20.23 -22.92 -3.03
CA SER A 193 -19.53 -21.72 -2.60
C SER A 193 -20.25 -21.01 -1.45
N VAL A 194 -19.45 -20.43 -0.57
CA VAL A 194 -19.91 -19.55 0.50
C VAL A 194 -20.59 -18.31 -0.10
N THR A 195 -21.74 -17.93 0.48
CA THR A 195 -22.35 -16.61 0.24
C THR A 195 -21.69 -15.60 1.18
N PRO A 196 -20.90 -14.65 0.69
CA PRO A 196 -20.24 -13.65 1.53
C PRO A 196 -21.25 -12.73 2.22
N LEU A 197 -20.91 -12.26 3.40
CA LEU A 197 -21.67 -11.20 4.06
C LEU A 197 -21.40 -9.85 3.39
N LYS A 198 -22.46 -9.04 3.20
CA LYS A 198 -22.36 -7.74 2.56
C LYS A 198 -21.63 -6.72 3.43
N PHE A 199 -20.92 -5.81 2.77
CA PHE A 199 -20.29 -4.66 3.43
C PHE A 199 -21.26 -3.50 3.54
N ASP A 200 -21.98 -3.46 4.64
CA ASP A 200 -22.78 -2.31 5.07
C ASP A 200 -21.95 -1.35 5.95
N THR A 201 -22.58 -0.29 6.44
CA THR A 201 -21.91 0.68 7.33
C THR A 201 -21.36 0.03 8.59
N ALA A 202 -22.04 -0.97 9.16
CA ALA A 202 -21.59 -1.65 10.37
C ALA A 202 -20.38 -2.54 10.11
N ALA A 203 -20.32 -3.22 8.95
CA ALA A 203 -19.14 -3.97 8.53
C ALA A 203 -17.92 -3.05 8.31
N PHE A 204 -18.14 -1.88 7.70
CA PHE A 204 -17.06 -0.89 7.54
C PHE A 204 -16.63 -0.25 8.87
N ASP A 205 -17.55 -0.02 9.81
CA ASP A 205 -17.20 0.43 11.17
C ASP A 205 -16.35 -0.63 11.90
N ALA A 206 -16.66 -1.92 11.71
CA ALA A 206 -15.86 -3.03 12.23
C ALA A 206 -14.48 -3.10 11.54
N LEU A 207 -14.37 -2.81 10.24
CA LEU A 207 -13.11 -2.77 9.52
C LEU A 207 -12.19 -1.66 10.05
N ASP A 208 -12.72 -0.43 10.21
CA ASP A 208 -11.97 0.67 10.83
C ASP A 208 -11.52 0.30 12.25
N ALA A 209 -12.38 -0.36 13.04
CA ALA A 209 -12.04 -0.80 14.39
C ALA A 209 -10.94 -1.86 14.41
N GLU A 210 -10.94 -2.81 13.46
CA GLU A 210 -9.90 -3.85 13.37
C GLU A 210 -8.56 -3.24 12.95
N ILE A 211 -8.54 -2.28 12.02
CA ILE A 211 -7.33 -1.51 11.68
C ILE A 211 -6.79 -0.78 12.92
N LEU A 212 -7.65 -0.07 13.65
CA LEU A 212 -7.27 0.69 14.85
C LEU A 212 -6.86 -0.21 16.02
N SER A 213 -7.25 -1.48 16.04
CA SER A 213 -6.79 -2.44 17.05
C SER A 213 -5.28 -2.74 16.94
N VAL A 214 -4.72 -2.55 15.74
CA VAL A 214 -3.30 -2.76 15.46
C VAL A 214 -2.56 -1.43 15.37
N PHE A 215 -3.06 -0.48 14.60
CA PHE A 215 -2.42 0.81 14.36
C PHE A 215 -3.14 1.93 15.13
N PRO A 216 -2.52 2.56 16.14
CA PRO A 216 -3.07 3.77 16.72
C PRO A 216 -3.09 4.91 15.69
N ARG A 217 -4.02 5.87 15.86
CA ARG A 217 -4.25 6.94 14.87
C ARG A 217 -3.02 7.79 14.55
N ASP A 218 -2.09 7.95 15.46
CA ASP A 218 -0.84 8.70 15.26
C ASP A 218 0.15 7.99 14.32
N GLN A 219 -0.01 6.68 14.10
CA GLN A 219 0.73 5.90 13.12
C GLN A 219 0.06 5.88 11.73
N ILE A 220 -1.09 6.54 11.58
CA ILE A 220 -1.86 6.58 10.32
C ILE A 220 -1.96 8.03 9.83
N VAL A 221 -1.75 8.24 8.56
CA VAL A 221 -2.15 9.48 7.88
C VAL A 221 -3.63 9.32 7.51
N THR A 222 -4.51 9.84 8.38
CA THR A 222 -5.98 9.72 8.20
C THR A 222 -6.54 10.86 7.36
N PRO A 223 -7.76 10.72 6.81
CA PRO A 223 -8.47 11.82 6.16
C PRO A 223 -8.56 13.08 7.01
N ASP A 224 -8.82 12.94 8.33
CA ASP A 224 -8.89 14.09 9.25
C ASP A 224 -7.57 14.86 9.33
N VAL A 225 -6.43 14.17 9.35
CA VAL A 225 -5.08 14.79 9.34
C VAL A 225 -4.85 15.58 8.06
N VAL A 226 -5.32 15.06 6.92
CA VAL A 226 -5.20 15.73 5.62
C VAL A 226 -6.23 16.84 5.46
N GLN A 227 -7.44 16.69 5.93
CA GLN A 227 -8.48 17.71 5.85
C GLN A 227 -8.16 18.90 6.76
N GLY A 228 -7.79 18.66 8.02
CA GLY A 228 -7.58 19.72 9.01
C GLY A 228 -8.81 20.62 9.12
N ASP A 229 -8.59 21.93 9.11
CA ASP A 229 -9.65 22.93 9.26
C ASP A 229 -10.39 23.29 7.96
N PHE A 230 -10.10 22.59 6.85
CA PHE A 230 -10.77 22.85 5.57
C PHE A 230 -12.20 22.30 5.56
N PRO A 231 -13.13 22.95 4.81
CA PRO A 231 -14.53 22.55 4.73
C PRO A 231 -14.74 21.13 4.18
N THR A 232 -13.83 20.66 3.33
CA THR A 232 -13.82 19.32 2.74
C THR A 232 -12.42 18.78 2.60
N LEU A 233 -12.28 17.46 2.51
CA LEU A 233 -11.00 16.81 2.23
C LEU A 233 -10.44 17.24 0.87
N LYS A 234 -11.30 17.33 -0.16
CA LYS A 234 -10.96 17.86 -1.49
C LYS A 234 -10.36 19.27 -1.42
N ASP A 235 -11.02 20.19 -0.69
CA ASP A 235 -10.53 21.56 -0.55
C ASP A 235 -9.11 21.59 0.06
N ALA A 236 -8.87 20.77 1.08
CA ALA A 236 -7.57 20.67 1.73
C ALA A 236 -6.49 20.17 0.76
N VAL A 237 -6.77 19.12 0.00
CA VAL A 237 -5.84 18.55 -0.98
C VAL A 237 -5.48 19.55 -2.08
N LEU A 238 -6.48 20.24 -2.63
CA LEU A 238 -6.27 21.16 -3.75
C LEU A 238 -5.66 22.51 -3.33
N GLN A 239 -5.92 23.00 -2.12
CA GLN A 239 -5.48 24.32 -1.68
C GLN A 239 -4.21 24.30 -0.83
N ARG A 240 -4.09 23.36 0.12
CA ARG A 240 -2.94 23.21 1.01
C ARG A 240 -2.00 22.08 0.57
N GLY A 241 -2.56 21.02 0.01
CA GLY A 241 -1.87 19.77 -0.32
C GLY A 241 -1.71 18.84 0.88
N TRP A 242 -1.01 17.75 0.65
CA TRP A 242 -0.72 16.70 1.63
C TRP A 242 0.29 17.15 2.68
N PRO A 243 0.38 16.47 3.84
CA PRO A 243 1.43 16.70 4.82
C PRO A 243 2.83 16.56 4.22
N THR A 244 3.83 17.16 4.86
CA THR A 244 5.24 17.00 4.45
C THR A 244 5.69 15.56 4.59
N LEU A 245 6.67 15.18 3.77
CA LEU A 245 7.22 13.81 3.79
C LEU A 245 7.75 13.44 5.18
N GLY A 246 8.49 14.35 5.83
CA GLY A 246 9.01 14.11 7.17
C GLY A 246 7.92 13.91 8.23
N ALA A 247 6.74 14.56 8.09
CA ALA A 247 5.61 14.35 8.99
C ALA A 247 4.91 12.98 8.78
N THR A 248 5.22 12.29 7.69
CA THR A 248 4.55 11.04 7.28
C THR A 248 5.46 9.82 7.25
N ARG A 249 6.79 9.98 7.39
CA ARG A 249 7.68 8.81 7.50
C ARG A 249 7.29 7.91 8.67
N GLY A 250 7.48 6.62 8.48
CA GLY A 250 7.12 5.59 9.46
C GLY A 250 5.62 5.39 9.66
N LYS A 251 4.78 6.02 8.80
CA LYS A 251 3.32 5.92 8.89
C LYS A 251 2.71 5.12 7.75
N PHE A 252 1.44 4.81 7.93
CA PHE A 252 0.60 4.13 6.95
C PHE A 252 -0.51 5.05 6.45
N LEU A 253 -0.96 4.79 5.21
CA LEU A 253 -2.22 5.30 4.68
C LEU A 253 -3.09 4.09 4.34
N PHE A 254 -4.35 4.14 4.69
CA PHE A 254 -5.32 3.14 4.27
C PHE A 254 -6.27 3.76 3.25
N ALA A 255 -6.61 3.00 2.21
CA ALA A 255 -7.56 3.43 1.20
C ALA A 255 -8.50 2.29 0.81
N LEU A 256 -9.79 2.57 0.75
CA LEU A 256 -10.81 1.64 0.27
C LEU A 256 -10.88 1.75 -1.25
N ASP A 257 -10.47 0.67 -1.92
CA ASP A 257 -10.47 0.57 -3.39
C ASP A 257 -11.77 -0.09 -3.87
N GLU A 258 -12.87 0.64 -3.68
CA GLU A 258 -14.23 0.24 -4.03
C GLU A 258 -14.94 1.39 -4.75
N GLU A 259 -16.16 1.14 -5.21
CA GLU A 259 -16.96 2.11 -5.94
C GLU A 259 -18.43 2.12 -5.45
N GLY A 260 -19.19 3.10 -5.92
CA GLY A 260 -20.65 3.14 -5.81
C GLY A 260 -21.17 3.06 -4.38
N ASP A 261 -22.01 2.06 -4.09
CA ASP A 261 -22.72 1.95 -2.83
C ASP A 261 -21.81 1.56 -1.65
N LYS A 262 -20.70 0.87 -1.90
CA LYS A 262 -19.72 0.57 -0.86
C LYS A 262 -19.03 1.83 -0.34
N ILE A 263 -18.67 2.75 -1.23
CA ILE A 263 -18.13 4.07 -0.83
C ILE A 263 -19.15 4.86 -0.02
N LYS A 264 -20.42 4.88 -0.45
CA LYS A 264 -21.51 5.54 0.30
C LYS A 264 -21.71 4.92 1.69
N ALA A 265 -21.69 3.59 1.78
CA ALA A 265 -21.79 2.86 3.04
C ALA A 265 -20.63 3.20 3.97
N TYR A 266 -19.39 3.26 3.43
CA TYR A 266 -18.21 3.65 4.19
C TYR A 266 -18.28 5.11 4.65
N GLN A 267 -18.68 6.05 3.80
CA GLN A 267 -18.90 7.45 4.20
C GLN A 267 -19.95 7.59 5.32
N GLY A 268 -21.02 6.76 5.30
CA GLY A 268 -22.01 6.73 6.37
C GLY A 268 -22.69 8.09 6.60
N GLY A 269 -22.97 8.84 5.53
CA GLY A 269 -23.63 10.16 5.59
C GLY A 269 -22.73 11.34 5.98
N ARG A 270 -21.43 11.14 6.12
CA ARG A 270 -20.44 12.21 6.34
C ARG A 270 -20.30 13.07 5.09
N LYS A 271 -19.91 14.34 5.26
CA LYS A 271 -19.68 15.23 4.13
C LYS A 271 -18.44 14.81 3.34
N SER A 272 -17.36 14.51 4.04
CA SER A 272 -16.13 13.95 3.50
C SER A 272 -15.89 12.58 4.12
N LEU A 273 -14.88 12.43 4.95
CA LEU A 273 -14.51 11.19 5.64
C LEU A 273 -14.23 11.43 7.13
N GLU A 274 -14.94 12.38 7.74
CA GLU A 274 -14.72 12.80 9.12
C GLU A 274 -14.76 11.61 10.09
N GLY A 275 -13.68 11.40 10.83
CA GLY A 275 -13.52 10.30 11.79
C GLY A 275 -13.21 8.93 11.18
N ARG A 276 -13.22 8.78 9.86
CA ARG A 276 -12.83 7.54 9.16
C ARG A 276 -11.31 7.32 9.20
N VAL A 277 -10.90 6.08 9.00
CA VAL A 277 -9.49 5.68 8.97
C VAL A 277 -8.93 5.69 7.55
N MET A 278 -9.74 5.25 6.58
CA MET A 278 -9.34 5.08 5.19
C MET A 278 -9.77 6.26 4.32
N PHE A 279 -8.94 6.58 3.34
CA PHE A 279 -9.36 7.31 2.14
C PHE A 279 -10.26 6.40 1.28
N VAL A 280 -10.91 6.98 0.28
CA VAL A 280 -11.77 6.22 -0.64
C VAL A 280 -11.47 6.60 -2.09
N ASN A 281 -11.66 5.66 -3.01
CA ASN A 281 -11.65 5.93 -4.45
C ASN A 281 -12.94 6.69 -4.82
N ALA A 282 -12.92 8.01 -4.63
CA ALA A 282 -14.07 8.88 -4.86
C ALA A 282 -13.94 9.65 -6.18
N PRO A 283 -15.04 9.93 -6.89
CA PRO A 283 -15.01 10.84 -8.04
C PRO A 283 -14.41 12.20 -7.68
N GLU A 284 -13.72 12.82 -8.63
CA GLU A 284 -13.03 14.11 -8.44
C GLU A 284 -13.94 15.25 -7.95
N ASP A 285 -15.25 15.21 -8.25
CA ASP A 285 -16.23 16.19 -7.79
C ASP A 285 -16.72 15.94 -6.36
N SER A 286 -16.40 14.78 -5.77
CA SER A 286 -16.76 14.45 -4.39
C SER A 286 -16.04 15.32 -3.37
N PRO A 287 -16.71 15.77 -2.30
CA PRO A 287 -16.06 16.41 -1.15
C PRO A 287 -14.99 15.51 -0.47
N ALA A 288 -15.09 14.21 -0.63
CA ALA A 288 -14.16 13.20 -0.09
C ALA A 288 -12.96 12.90 -1.02
N ALA A 289 -12.88 13.53 -2.21
CA ALA A 289 -11.84 13.25 -3.17
C ALA A 289 -10.44 13.67 -2.65
N ALA A 290 -9.56 12.69 -2.55
CA ALA A 290 -8.15 12.84 -2.18
C ALA A 290 -7.30 11.73 -2.79
N TYR A 291 -7.82 10.51 -2.80
CA TYR A 291 -7.22 9.31 -3.34
C TYR A 291 -8.06 8.79 -4.52
N LEU A 292 -7.38 8.34 -5.56
CA LEU A 292 -7.99 7.81 -6.77
C LEU A 292 -7.30 6.51 -7.20
N THR A 293 -8.08 5.51 -7.61
CA THR A 293 -7.59 4.30 -8.27
C THR A 293 -7.88 4.39 -9.75
N LEU A 294 -6.82 4.52 -10.56
CA LEU A 294 -6.88 4.64 -12.03
C LEU A 294 -5.99 3.57 -12.67
N ASN A 295 -6.55 2.37 -12.85
CA ASN A 295 -5.76 1.17 -13.18
C ASN A 295 -5.30 1.07 -14.64
N GLU A 296 -5.92 1.83 -15.57
CA GLU A 296 -5.70 1.69 -17.02
C GLU A 296 -4.59 2.63 -17.53
N ALA A 297 -3.36 2.47 -17.04
CA ALA A 297 -2.23 3.32 -17.40
C ALA A 297 -1.95 3.40 -18.91
N LEU A 298 -2.34 2.39 -19.71
CA LEU A 298 -2.17 2.43 -21.18
C LEU A 298 -3.10 3.43 -21.87
N THR A 299 -4.35 3.52 -21.44
CA THR A 299 -5.40 4.36 -22.07
C THR A 299 -5.59 5.67 -21.36
N ASP A 300 -5.39 5.69 -20.03
CA ASP A 300 -5.76 6.80 -19.16
C ASP A 300 -4.57 7.62 -18.65
N THR A 301 -3.37 7.46 -19.27
CA THR A 301 -2.15 8.17 -18.83
C THR A 301 -2.38 9.68 -18.67
N ALA A 302 -3.13 10.30 -19.59
CA ALA A 302 -3.39 11.74 -19.55
C ALA A 302 -4.26 12.14 -18.36
N HIS A 303 -5.28 11.36 -18.02
CA HIS A 303 -6.15 11.55 -16.87
C HIS A 303 -5.36 11.37 -15.56
N ILE A 304 -4.60 10.27 -15.45
CA ILE A 304 -3.72 10.03 -14.31
C ILE A 304 -2.77 11.22 -14.09
N THR A 305 -2.11 11.69 -15.16
CA THR A 305 -1.18 12.83 -15.06
C THR A 305 -1.91 14.11 -14.61
N HIS A 306 -3.09 14.37 -15.15
CA HIS A 306 -3.92 15.52 -14.76
C HIS A 306 -4.23 15.51 -13.25
N ASP A 307 -4.70 14.40 -12.72
CA ASP A 307 -5.07 14.28 -11.30
C ASP A 307 -3.86 14.38 -10.37
N VAL A 308 -2.74 13.80 -10.78
CA VAL A 308 -1.46 13.96 -10.09
C VAL A 308 -1.05 15.44 -10.03
N GLU A 309 -1.14 16.18 -11.13
CA GLU A 309 -0.80 17.61 -11.21
C GLU A 309 -1.77 18.47 -10.39
N LEU A 310 -3.05 18.12 -10.32
CA LEU A 310 -4.02 18.76 -9.42
C LEU A 310 -3.69 18.53 -7.94
N GLY A 311 -3.01 17.46 -7.60
CA GLY A 311 -2.56 17.18 -6.23
C GLY A 311 -3.20 15.94 -5.59
N TYR A 312 -4.05 15.23 -6.29
CA TYR A 312 -4.59 13.95 -5.80
C TYR A 312 -3.49 12.90 -5.63
N LEU A 313 -3.72 11.95 -4.75
CA LEU A 313 -2.91 10.75 -4.60
C LEU A 313 -3.49 9.67 -5.51
N VAL A 314 -2.72 9.25 -6.49
CA VAL A 314 -3.18 8.28 -7.49
C VAL A 314 -2.44 6.96 -7.36
N ARG A 315 -3.20 5.85 -7.35
CA ARG A 315 -2.70 4.50 -7.53
C ARG A 315 -3.04 4.03 -8.95
N THR A 316 -2.09 3.35 -9.59
CA THR A 316 -2.28 2.70 -10.90
C THR A 316 -1.62 1.33 -10.93
N ARG A 317 -1.77 0.59 -12.04
CA ARG A 317 -1.19 -0.76 -12.22
C ARG A 317 -0.15 -0.81 -13.35
N ALA A 318 0.95 -1.53 -13.09
CA ALA A 318 2.00 -1.84 -14.06
C ALA A 318 1.65 -3.04 -14.96
N ASP A 319 0.77 -3.91 -14.49
CA ASP A 319 0.34 -5.15 -15.16
C ASP A 319 -1.05 -5.56 -14.69
N ALA A 320 -1.69 -6.45 -15.45
CA ALA A 320 -3.00 -7.02 -15.11
C ALA A 320 -3.17 -8.41 -15.72
N ASP A 321 -3.89 -9.30 -15.02
CA ASP A 321 -4.30 -10.62 -15.49
C ASP A 321 -3.14 -11.49 -16.02
N THR A 322 -1.92 -11.26 -15.54
CA THR A 322 -0.67 -11.93 -15.97
C THR A 322 -0.25 -11.66 -17.44
N VAL A 323 -0.96 -10.79 -18.16
CA VAL A 323 -0.76 -10.59 -19.60
C VAL A 323 0.62 -10.02 -19.90
N GLU A 324 1.00 -8.93 -19.22
CA GLU A 324 2.27 -8.26 -19.44
C GLU A 324 3.46 -9.19 -19.12
N ALA A 325 3.35 -10.01 -18.08
CA ALA A 325 4.40 -10.96 -17.71
C ALA A 325 4.54 -12.09 -18.75
N ARG A 326 3.42 -12.67 -19.21
CA ARG A 326 3.42 -13.74 -20.22
C ARG A 326 3.96 -13.28 -21.57
N ASP A 327 3.67 -12.02 -21.94
CA ASP A 327 4.10 -11.43 -23.21
C ASP A 327 5.45 -10.71 -23.10
N ASN A 328 6.04 -10.63 -21.89
CA ASN A 328 7.18 -9.80 -21.57
C ASN A 328 7.03 -8.35 -22.09
N ASN A 329 5.83 -7.79 -21.92
CA ASN A 329 5.46 -6.46 -22.42
C ASN A 329 5.53 -5.42 -21.31
N THR A 330 6.42 -4.45 -21.43
CA THR A 330 6.66 -3.41 -20.43
C THR A 330 5.89 -2.12 -20.64
N ALA A 331 5.08 -2.02 -21.69
CA ALA A 331 4.46 -0.76 -22.11
C ALA A 331 3.54 -0.16 -21.04
N ARG A 332 2.72 -0.99 -20.34
CA ARG A 332 1.84 -0.52 -19.26
C ARG A 332 2.67 -0.02 -18.06
N ARG A 333 3.67 -0.81 -17.64
CA ARG A 333 4.60 -0.43 -16.57
C ARG A 333 5.28 0.90 -16.84
N ASP A 334 5.84 1.06 -18.03
CA ASP A 334 6.61 2.25 -18.40
C ASP A 334 5.70 3.50 -18.44
N LYS A 335 4.45 3.34 -18.90
CA LYS A 335 3.44 4.41 -18.86
C LYS A 335 2.96 4.70 -17.43
N ALA A 336 2.75 3.68 -16.61
CA ALA A 336 2.36 3.85 -15.22
C ALA A 336 3.40 4.69 -14.44
N LEU A 337 4.69 4.35 -14.56
CA LEU A 337 5.78 5.11 -13.94
C LEU A 337 5.91 6.53 -14.49
N ALA A 338 5.71 6.71 -15.81
CA ALA A 338 5.81 8.03 -16.45
C ALA A 338 4.60 8.93 -16.19
N SER A 339 3.44 8.38 -15.81
CA SER A 339 2.21 9.12 -15.54
C SER A 339 2.30 10.03 -14.31
N GLY A 340 3.19 9.68 -13.37
CA GLY A 340 3.33 10.35 -12.08
C GLY A 340 2.40 9.82 -11.00
N ALA A 341 1.63 8.74 -11.24
CA ALA A 341 0.91 8.07 -10.16
C ALA A 341 1.88 7.76 -9.02
N GLN A 342 1.51 8.12 -7.80
CA GLN A 342 2.40 8.01 -6.64
C GLN A 342 2.67 6.55 -6.26
N TYR A 343 1.67 5.70 -6.45
CA TYR A 343 1.77 4.28 -6.13
C TYR A 343 1.45 3.43 -7.36
N VAL A 344 2.44 2.69 -7.83
CA VAL A 344 2.31 1.78 -8.97
C VAL A 344 2.34 0.35 -8.48
N SER A 345 1.23 -0.38 -8.57
CA SER A 345 1.16 -1.78 -8.13
C SER A 345 1.43 -2.76 -9.26
N THR A 346 1.96 -3.92 -8.91
CA THR A 346 2.33 -5.00 -9.84
C THR A 346 2.08 -6.36 -9.19
N ASP A 347 1.84 -7.38 -10.03
CA ASP A 347 1.89 -8.78 -9.61
C ASP A 347 3.33 -9.35 -9.67
N TYR A 348 4.30 -8.57 -10.20
CA TYR A 348 5.65 -9.03 -10.53
C TYR A 348 6.73 -8.03 -10.10
N MET A 349 6.92 -7.84 -8.80
CA MET A 349 8.14 -7.17 -8.30
C MET A 349 9.38 -8.03 -8.57
N GLN A 350 9.21 -9.35 -8.59
CA GLN A 350 10.20 -10.31 -9.05
C GLN A 350 9.71 -11.01 -10.31
N PRO A 351 10.61 -11.42 -11.23
CA PRO A 351 10.22 -12.20 -12.41
C PRO A 351 9.63 -13.55 -12.00
N ASP A 352 8.68 -14.04 -12.77
CA ASP A 352 8.23 -15.42 -12.72
C ASP A 352 8.92 -16.21 -13.83
N ASP A 353 9.79 -17.15 -13.46
CA ASP A 353 10.57 -17.93 -14.40
C ASP A 353 9.71 -18.71 -15.43
N ARG A 354 8.43 -18.94 -15.11
CA ARG A 354 7.47 -19.57 -16.02
C ARG A 354 7.10 -18.68 -17.22
N PHE A 355 7.21 -17.36 -17.06
CA PHE A 355 6.76 -16.37 -18.05
C PHE A 355 7.92 -15.58 -18.66
N GLY A 356 9.07 -15.46 -17.98
CA GLY A 356 10.23 -14.75 -18.48
C GLY A 356 10.69 -13.61 -17.56
N PRO A 357 11.48 -12.65 -18.09
CA PRO A 357 12.17 -11.65 -17.26
C PRO A 357 11.31 -10.45 -16.87
N TYR A 358 10.00 -10.43 -17.15
CA TYR A 358 9.15 -9.30 -16.80
C TYR A 358 9.16 -9.04 -15.30
N GLN A 359 9.38 -7.80 -14.93
CA GLN A 359 9.27 -7.30 -13.57
C GLN A 359 8.95 -5.81 -13.57
N ALA A 360 8.33 -5.33 -12.50
CA ALA A 360 8.15 -3.91 -12.27
C ALA A 360 8.90 -3.48 -11.02
N ARG A 361 9.89 -2.61 -11.20
CA ARG A 361 10.70 -2.03 -10.14
C ARG A 361 10.94 -0.55 -10.40
N MET A 362 11.25 0.20 -9.36
CA MET A 362 11.69 1.56 -9.52
C MET A 362 13.02 1.62 -10.29
N PRO A 363 13.19 2.61 -11.19
CA PRO A 363 14.46 2.82 -11.88
C PRO A 363 15.62 3.05 -10.91
N LYS A 364 16.84 2.68 -11.32
CA LYS A 364 18.10 2.90 -10.58
C LYS A 364 18.20 2.17 -9.23
N GLY A 365 17.36 1.18 -8.94
CA GLY A 365 17.34 0.50 -7.65
C GLY A 365 16.84 1.40 -6.51
N PHE A 366 16.00 2.38 -6.79
CA PHE A 366 15.37 3.18 -5.76
C PHE A 366 14.14 2.45 -5.18
N VAL A 367 13.83 2.67 -3.93
CA VAL A 367 12.54 2.31 -3.34
C VAL A 367 11.51 3.39 -3.67
N ALA A 368 11.92 4.65 -3.56
CA ALA A 368 11.10 5.78 -3.94
C ALA A 368 11.93 6.90 -4.56
N ALA A 369 11.34 7.63 -5.48
CA ALA A 369 11.93 8.77 -6.16
C ALA A 369 11.00 9.99 -6.09
N CYS A 370 11.51 11.18 -6.45
CA CYS A 370 10.67 12.34 -6.72
C CYS A 370 9.72 12.05 -7.88
N ASN A 371 8.50 12.50 -7.72
CA ASN A 371 7.45 12.37 -8.71
C ASN A 371 7.82 13.12 -10.00
N PRO A 372 7.80 12.47 -11.18
CA PRO A 372 8.22 13.10 -12.44
C PRO A 372 7.28 14.22 -12.92
N LYS A 373 6.07 14.32 -12.36
CA LYS A 373 5.07 15.35 -12.69
C LYS A 373 4.94 16.43 -11.61
N ARG A 374 5.59 16.20 -10.45
CA ARG A 374 5.52 17.10 -9.30
C ARG A 374 6.93 17.39 -8.78
N HIS A 375 7.49 18.53 -9.14
CA HIS A 375 8.77 19.02 -8.60
C HIS A 375 9.95 18.01 -8.65
N PRO A 376 10.20 17.33 -9.79
CA PRO A 376 11.28 16.32 -9.88
C PRO A 376 12.67 16.92 -9.57
N GLU A 377 12.85 18.21 -9.77
CA GLU A 377 14.08 18.96 -9.48
C GLU A 377 14.43 18.97 -7.99
N ARG A 378 13.45 18.81 -7.11
CA ARG A 378 13.65 18.89 -5.64
C ARG A 378 14.44 17.73 -5.06
N CYS A 379 14.63 16.62 -5.80
CA CYS A 379 15.46 15.50 -5.33
C CYS A 379 16.89 15.51 -5.91
N ALA A 380 17.23 16.43 -6.82
CA ALA A 380 18.52 16.43 -7.50
C ALA A 380 18.93 15.07 -8.10
N GLY A 381 17.97 14.21 -8.44
CA GLY A 381 18.17 12.86 -8.93
C GLY A 381 18.58 11.82 -7.87
N LEU A 382 18.56 12.19 -6.58
CA LEU A 382 18.80 11.30 -5.44
C LEU A 382 17.54 10.51 -5.08
N PRO A 383 17.65 9.31 -4.48
CA PRO A 383 16.50 8.56 -3.99
C PRO A 383 15.81 9.28 -2.81
N VAL A 384 14.49 9.23 -2.77
CA VAL A 384 13.71 9.63 -1.59
C VAL A 384 13.81 8.56 -0.50
N GLU A 385 13.86 7.32 -0.93
CA GLU A 385 14.21 6.14 -0.14
C GLU A 385 15.05 5.21 -1.03
N ALA A 386 16.19 4.75 -0.53
CA ALA A 386 17.05 3.76 -1.16
C ALA A 386 16.67 2.36 -0.68
N GLU A 387 17.12 1.33 -1.42
CA GLU A 387 17.06 -0.05 -0.94
C GLU A 387 17.82 -0.17 0.39
N PRO A 388 17.30 -0.99 1.34
CA PRO A 388 17.91 -1.21 2.65
C PRO A 388 19.34 -1.75 2.60
#